data_64749d8c94b7d8b1fd3122d8e3babbf5
#
_entry.id   64749d8c94b7d8b1fd3122d8e3babbf5
#
_cell.length_a   1.000
_cell.length_b   1.000
_cell.length_c   1.000
_cell.angle_alpha   90.00
_cell.angle_beta   90.00
_cell.angle_gamma   90.00
#
_symmetry.space_group_name_H-M   'P 1'
#
loop_
_entity.id
_entity.type
_entity.pdbx_description
1 polymer ?
#
loop_
_entity_poly.entity_id
_entity_poly.type
_entity_poly.pdbx_seq_one_letter_code
_entity_poly.pdbx_strand_id
1 'polypeptide(L)'
;IKKNKLISQLEKEVTLRYLKTRKKDGFLNIISIFSFIGISLGVAVLIIVMSVMNGFRTELVDKIVGFNPHAVIKTYNSSIDESIFNNKDLNNLSNVFVYSNSGEGVLINKNYTKGLLLRGYLANDYKKLSIVKRTSFKGNKKLNPDYISIGKDLSFSHNIKIGDKILIMSPTGVQTIVGNLPKQKTYIVDSIFDSEISDFDQNVAFINLNDLENLFDLEISNRNLEI
;
A
#
# COMPACT_ATOMS: atom_id res chain seq x y z
N ILE A 1 -22.14 -36.17 13.71
CA ILE A 1 -20.86 -35.51 14.02
C ILE A 1 -20.75 -35.45 15.53
N LYS A 2 -19.95 -36.38 16.16
CA LYS A 2 -19.66 -36.39 17.60
C LYS A 2 -18.89 -35.11 17.95
N LYS A 3 -19.49 -34.22 18.73
CA LYS A 3 -18.78 -33.17 19.45
C LYS A 3 -17.73 -33.84 20.33
N ASN A 4 -16.44 -33.76 19.94
CA ASN A 4 -15.33 -34.07 20.83
C ASN A 4 -15.40 -33.05 21.97
N LYS A 5 -15.83 -33.48 23.15
CA LYS A 5 -15.63 -32.71 24.38
C LYS A 5 -14.12 -32.68 24.61
N LEU A 6 -13.52 -31.50 24.47
CA LEU A 6 -12.08 -31.24 24.66
C LEU A 6 -11.54 -31.71 26.01
N ILE A 7 -12.41 -31.94 26.97
CA ILE A 7 -12.07 -32.42 28.32
C ILE A 7 -13.13 -33.43 28.72
N SER A 8 -12.71 -34.63 29.10
CA SER A 8 -13.63 -35.65 29.61
C SER A 8 -14.14 -35.26 31.01
N GLN A 9 -15.34 -35.72 31.38
CA GLN A 9 -15.90 -35.45 32.71
C GLN A 9 -14.96 -35.94 33.81
N LEU A 10 -14.30 -37.07 33.59
CA LEU A 10 -13.33 -37.67 34.51
C LEU A 10 -12.07 -36.79 34.69
N GLU A 11 -11.54 -36.23 33.60
CA GLU A 11 -10.41 -35.30 33.66
C GLU A 11 -10.74 -34.02 34.44
N LYS A 12 -11.95 -33.51 34.25
CA LYS A 12 -12.44 -32.35 35.00
C LYS A 12 -12.59 -32.65 36.51
N GLU A 13 -13.12 -33.79 36.87
CA GLU A 13 -13.25 -34.21 38.29
C GLU A 13 -11.88 -34.45 38.93
N VAL A 14 -10.99 -35.13 38.24
CA VAL A 14 -9.63 -35.35 38.71
C VAL A 14 -8.90 -34.03 38.92
N THR A 15 -8.96 -33.15 37.95
CA THR A 15 -8.32 -31.82 38.03
C THR A 15 -8.86 -31.00 39.20
N LEU A 16 -10.20 -30.95 39.37
CA LEU A 16 -10.82 -30.23 40.46
C LEU A 16 -10.48 -30.84 41.84
N ARG A 17 -10.32 -32.16 41.91
CA ARG A 17 -9.98 -32.87 43.15
C ARG A 17 -8.54 -32.69 43.55
N TYR A 18 -7.62 -32.60 42.59
CA TYR A 18 -6.20 -32.28 42.83
C TYR A 18 -6.00 -30.79 43.21
N LEU A 19 -6.78 -29.89 42.66
CA LEU A 19 -6.75 -28.45 43.03
C LEU A 19 -7.37 -28.20 44.42
N LYS A 20 -8.24 -29.10 44.91
CA LYS A 20 -8.92 -29.00 46.22
C LYS A 20 -8.15 -29.79 47.28
N THR A 21 -7.03 -29.25 47.73
CA THR A 21 -6.16 -29.87 48.72
C THR A 21 -6.79 -29.97 50.11
N ARG A 22 -6.42 -31.03 50.90
CA ARG A 22 -6.88 -31.27 52.25
C ARG A 22 -6.44 -30.14 53.19
N LYS A 23 -7.25 -29.82 54.20
CA LYS A 23 -7.11 -28.71 55.17
C LYS A 23 -5.75 -28.59 55.88
N LYS A 24 -4.84 -29.57 55.80
CA LYS A 24 -3.53 -29.58 56.48
C LYS A 24 -2.38 -28.93 55.67
N ASP A 25 -2.53 -28.74 54.37
CA ASP A 25 -1.43 -28.28 53.49
C ASP A 25 -1.71 -26.91 52.87
N GLY A 26 -2.13 -25.94 53.70
CA GLY A 26 -2.50 -24.59 53.23
C GLY A 26 -1.42 -23.86 52.39
N PHE A 27 -0.14 -24.12 52.69
CA PHE A 27 0.98 -23.54 51.95
C PHE A 27 1.12 -24.07 50.52
N LEU A 28 0.97 -25.39 50.32
CA LEU A 28 1.02 -26.00 48.99
C LEU A 28 -0.13 -25.55 48.11
N ASN A 29 -1.30 -25.31 48.71
CA ASN A 29 -2.47 -24.81 47.97
C ASN A 29 -2.22 -23.36 47.45
N ILE A 30 -1.59 -22.51 48.24
CA ILE A 30 -1.24 -21.15 47.83
C ILE A 30 -0.25 -21.17 46.65
N ILE A 31 0.80 -21.98 46.70
CA ILE A 31 1.76 -22.14 45.62
C ILE A 31 1.09 -22.64 44.33
N SER A 32 0.20 -23.66 44.46
CA SER A 32 -0.54 -24.19 43.31
C SER A 32 -1.44 -23.16 42.65
N ILE A 33 -2.12 -22.34 43.42
CA ILE A 33 -2.96 -21.25 42.90
C ILE A 33 -2.11 -20.20 42.19
N PHE A 34 -1.00 -19.76 42.79
CA PHE A 34 -0.10 -18.80 42.15
C PHE A 34 0.51 -19.35 40.85
N SER A 35 0.92 -20.60 40.85
CA SER A 35 1.43 -21.26 39.63
C SER A 35 0.35 -21.34 38.54
N PHE A 36 -0.88 -21.69 38.90
CA PHE A 36 -1.98 -21.74 37.95
C PHE A 36 -2.30 -20.37 37.36
N ILE A 37 -2.37 -19.33 38.22
CA ILE A 37 -2.60 -17.95 37.75
C ILE A 37 -1.45 -17.49 36.86
N GLY A 38 -0.19 -17.78 37.23
CA GLY A 38 0.97 -17.40 36.43
C GLY A 38 0.99 -18.03 35.05
N ILE A 39 0.72 -19.34 34.97
CA ILE A 39 0.64 -20.06 33.69
C ILE A 39 -0.56 -19.55 32.85
N SER A 40 -1.71 -19.39 33.49
CA SER A 40 -2.91 -18.90 32.79
C SER A 40 -2.70 -17.50 32.22
N LEU A 41 -2.09 -16.60 33.00
CA LEU A 41 -1.76 -15.25 32.58
C LEU A 41 -0.75 -15.26 31.41
N GLY A 42 0.30 -16.10 31.52
CA GLY A 42 1.31 -16.25 30.47
C GLY A 42 0.70 -16.72 29.14
N VAL A 43 -0.16 -17.74 29.20
CA VAL A 43 -0.85 -18.24 28.00
C VAL A 43 -1.83 -17.20 27.45
N ALA A 44 -2.57 -16.52 28.31
CA ALA A 44 -3.50 -15.46 27.88
C ALA A 44 -2.76 -14.33 27.15
N VAL A 45 -1.63 -13.87 27.69
CA VAL A 45 -0.81 -12.83 27.05
C VAL A 45 -0.28 -13.29 25.69
N LEU A 46 0.19 -14.53 25.58
CA LEU A 46 0.64 -15.09 24.30
C LEU A 46 -0.48 -15.09 23.25
N ILE A 47 -1.67 -15.53 23.63
CA ILE A 47 -2.82 -15.56 22.72
C ILE A 47 -3.19 -14.15 22.26
N ILE A 48 -3.23 -13.19 23.19
CA ILE A 48 -3.54 -11.79 22.88
C ILE A 48 -2.51 -11.21 21.91
N VAL A 49 -1.23 -11.37 22.21
CA VAL A 49 -0.14 -10.84 21.36
C VAL A 49 -0.19 -11.47 19.96
N MET A 50 -0.37 -12.78 19.87
CA MET A 50 -0.49 -13.47 18.57
C MET A 50 -1.72 -13.00 17.78
N SER A 51 -2.85 -12.81 18.45
CA SER A 51 -4.08 -12.32 17.80
C SER A 51 -3.93 -10.90 17.26
N VAL A 52 -3.34 -10.01 18.07
CA VAL A 52 -3.07 -8.62 17.65
C VAL A 52 -2.08 -8.60 16.50
N MET A 53 -1.00 -9.38 16.59
CA MET A 53 0.02 -9.44 15.52
C MET A 53 -0.55 -9.97 14.21
N ASN A 54 -1.37 -11.01 14.26
CA ASN A 54 -2.02 -11.55 13.06
C ASN A 54 -2.99 -10.53 12.44
N GLY A 55 -3.80 -9.85 13.26
CA GLY A 55 -4.70 -8.79 12.79
C GLY A 55 -3.94 -7.64 12.14
N PHE A 56 -2.90 -7.17 12.80
CA PHE A 56 -2.05 -6.10 12.28
C PHE A 56 -1.36 -6.47 10.98
N ARG A 57 -0.81 -7.71 10.89
CA ARG A 57 -0.18 -8.20 9.65
C ARG A 57 -1.16 -8.22 8.48
N THR A 58 -2.36 -8.73 8.70
CA THR A 58 -3.40 -8.79 7.65
C THR A 58 -3.76 -7.38 7.18
N GLU A 59 -4.03 -6.47 8.11
CA GLU A 59 -4.37 -5.08 7.82
C GLU A 59 -3.25 -4.35 7.05
N LEU A 60 -1.99 -4.53 7.45
CA LEU A 60 -0.85 -3.96 6.74
C LEU A 60 -0.70 -4.51 5.33
N VAL A 61 -0.80 -5.84 5.17
CA VAL A 61 -0.68 -6.45 3.84
C VAL A 61 -1.79 -5.96 2.93
N ASP A 62 -3.03 -5.93 3.39
CA ASP A 62 -4.17 -5.47 2.60
C ASP A 62 -4.03 -3.99 2.20
N LYS A 63 -3.50 -3.16 3.09
CA LYS A 63 -3.24 -1.74 2.78
C LYS A 63 -2.13 -1.58 1.75
N ILE A 64 -0.98 -2.25 1.94
CA ILE A 64 0.18 -2.12 1.04
C ILE A 64 -0.12 -2.71 -0.34
N VAL A 65 -0.72 -3.88 -0.40
CA VAL A 65 -1.10 -4.55 -1.65
C VAL A 65 -2.24 -3.82 -2.35
N GLY A 66 -3.09 -3.12 -1.60
CA GLY A 66 -4.25 -2.41 -2.13
C GLY A 66 -3.95 -1.25 -3.09
N PHE A 67 -2.71 -0.74 -3.16
CA PHE A 67 -2.33 0.34 -4.08
C PHE A 67 -1.05 0.07 -4.88
N ASN A 68 -0.31 -0.98 -4.54
CA ASN A 68 0.83 -1.44 -5.32
C ASN A 68 0.44 -2.62 -6.21
N PRO A 69 1.08 -2.78 -7.38
CA PRO A 69 0.90 -3.97 -8.19
C PRO A 69 1.44 -5.20 -7.48
N HIS A 70 0.82 -6.35 -7.71
CA HIS A 70 1.29 -7.63 -7.17
C HIS A 70 2.59 -8.10 -7.84
N ALA A 71 2.73 -7.79 -9.13
CA ALA A 71 3.94 -8.05 -9.89
C ALA A 71 4.17 -6.94 -10.92
N VAL A 72 5.45 -6.70 -11.23
CA VAL A 72 5.87 -5.74 -12.26
C VAL A 72 6.77 -6.44 -13.24
N ILE A 73 6.35 -6.51 -14.49
CA ILE A 73 7.16 -7.02 -15.59
C ILE A 73 7.93 -5.84 -16.20
N LYS A 74 9.25 -5.93 -16.17
CA LYS A 74 10.15 -4.94 -16.77
C LYS A 74 10.86 -5.57 -17.97
N THR A 75 10.99 -4.82 -19.03
CA THR A 75 11.78 -5.25 -20.21
C THR A 75 13.22 -4.77 -20.08
N TYR A 76 14.12 -5.56 -20.64
CA TYR A 76 15.56 -5.27 -20.70
C TYR A 76 15.96 -5.10 -22.17
N ASN A 77 15.89 -3.92 -22.73
CA ASN A 77 16.24 -3.59 -24.13
C ASN A 77 15.17 -3.82 -25.21
N SER A 78 13.92 -4.08 -24.86
CA SER A 78 12.84 -4.20 -25.87
C SER A 78 11.50 -3.77 -25.27
N SER A 79 10.52 -3.44 -26.12
CA SER A 79 9.14 -3.22 -25.67
C SER A 79 8.51 -4.53 -25.20
N ILE A 80 7.54 -4.43 -24.30
CA ILE A 80 6.71 -5.57 -23.88
C ILE A 80 5.95 -6.07 -25.09
N ASP A 81 6.12 -7.36 -25.41
CA ASP A 81 5.40 -8.01 -26.50
C ASP A 81 3.91 -8.15 -26.13
N GLU A 82 3.03 -7.73 -27.03
CA GLU A 82 1.58 -7.84 -26.83
C GLU A 82 1.10 -9.30 -26.72
N SER A 83 1.90 -10.28 -27.12
CA SER A 83 1.62 -11.71 -26.90
C SER A 83 1.46 -12.07 -25.42
N ILE A 84 2.03 -11.29 -24.51
CA ILE A 84 1.89 -11.45 -23.06
C ILE A 84 0.40 -11.41 -22.63
N PHE A 85 -0.42 -10.56 -23.24
CA PHE A 85 -1.85 -10.46 -22.93
C PHE A 85 -2.66 -11.69 -23.35
N ASN A 86 -2.13 -12.50 -24.26
CA ASN A 86 -2.74 -13.75 -24.72
C ASN A 86 -2.29 -14.98 -23.90
N ASN A 87 -1.40 -14.79 -22.93
CA ASN A 87 -0.91 -15.87 -22.09
C ASN A 87 -2.00 -16.29 -21.09
N LYS A 88 -2.49 -17.54 -21.25
CA LYS A 88 -3.56 -18.08 -20.41
C LYS A 88 -3.17 -18.15 -18.92
N ASP A 89 -1.92 -18.42 -18.61
CA ASP A 89 -1.45 -18.56 -17.23
C ASP A 89 -1.44 -17.19 -16.53
N LEU A 90 -1.02 -16.13 -17.21
CA LEU A 90 -1.08 -14.77 -16.70
C LEU A 90 -2.52 -14.27 -16.53
N ASN A 91 -3.38 -14.57 -17.50
CA ASN A 91 -4.80 -14.21 -17.44
C ASN A 91 -5.56 -14.94 -16.33
N ASN A 92 -5.10 -16.11 -15.90
CA ASN A 92 -5.64 -16.83 -14.77
C ASN A 92 -5.17 -16.24 -13.42
N LEU A 93 -4.01 -15.57 -13.40
CA LEU A 93 -3.44 -14.96 -12.20
C LEU A 93 -4.00 -13.57 -11.91
N SER A 94 -4.30 -12.80 -12.97
CA SER A 94 -4.83 -11.44 -12.83
C SER A 94 -5.76 -11.06 -13.97
N ASN A 95 -6.77 -10.25 -13.62
CA ASN A 95 -7.70 -9.65 -14.58
C ASN A 95 -7.34 -8.20 -14.94
N VAL A 96 -6.30 -7.65 -14.34
CA VAL A 96 -5.92 -6.25 -14.51
C VAL A 96 -4.46 -6.18 -14.93
N PHE A 97 -4.24 -5.66 -16.13
CA PHE A 97 -2.94 -5.34 -16.68
C PHE A 97 -2.92 -3.86 -17.02
N VAL A 98 -1.94 -3.14 -16.53
CA VAL A 98 -1.79 -1.71 -16.79
C VAL A 98 -0.35 -1.34 -17.12
N TYR A 99 -0.16 -0.53 -18.13
CA TYR A 99 1.14 0.05 -18.42
C TYR A 99 1.43 1.18 -17.44
N SER A 100 2.64 1.17 -16.92
CA SER A 100 3.11 2.21 -16.00
C SER A 100 4.57 2.58 -16.24
N ASN A 101 4.93 3.72 -15.73
CA ASN A 101 6.31 4.13 -15.54
C ASN A 101 6.39 5.02 -14.30
N SER A 102 7.58 5.28 -13.81
CA SER A 102 7.77 6.14 -12.64
C SER A 102 9.03 6.98 -12.76
N GLY A 103 9.02 8.14 -12.11
CA GLY A 103 10.16 9.03 -12.06
C GLY A 103 10.12 9.90 -10.80
N GLU A 104 11.28 10.25 -10.28
CA GLU A 104 11.39 11.14 -9.14
C GLU A 104 11.43 12.60 -9.64
N GLY A 105 10.46 13.37 -9.23
CA GLY A 105 10.33 14.78 -9.57
C GLY A 105 10.28 15.69 -8.35
N VAL A 106 10.35 16.96 -8.59
CA VAL A 106 10.27 17.99 -7.55
C VAL A 106 9.02 18.82 -7.77
N LEU A 107 8.13 18.82 -6.81
CA LEU A 107 6.97 19.69 -6.75
C LEU A 107 7.42 21.07 -6.25
N ILE A 108 7.07 22.09 -7.00
CA ILE A 108 7.33 23.49 -6.67
C ILE A 108 6.00 24.23 -6.59
N ASN A 109 5.69 24.77 -5.45
CA ASN A 109 4.50 25.59 -5.24
C ASN A 109 4.86 26.79 -4.37
N LYS A 110 4.62 28.00 -4.86
CA LYS A 110 4.82 29.32 -4.23
C LYS A 110 5.92 29.39 -3.15
N ASN A 111 5.73 28.72 -2.00
CA ASN A 111 6.57 28.87 -0.83
C ASN A 111 7.26 27.58 -0.39
N TYR A 112 7.07 26.46 -1.10
CA TYR A 112 7.68 25.19 -0.73
C TYR A 112 8.09 24.34 -1.94
N THR A 113 9.06 23.50 -1.69
CA THR A 113 9.60 22.55 -2.66
C THR A 113 9.63 21.18 -2.00
N LYS A 114 9.16 20.14 -2.70
CA LYS A 114 9.11 18.79 -2.16
C LYS A 114 9.39 17.75 -3.25
N GLY A 115 10.23 16.76 -2.91
CA GLY A 115 10.42 15.59 -3.76
C GLY A 115 9.16 14.72 -3.79
N LEU A 116 8.78 14.26 -4.98
CA LEU A 116 7.65 13.34 -5.20
C LEU A 116 8.06 12.21 -6.12
N LEU A 117 7.59 11.01 -5.82
CA LEU A 117 7.58 9.91 -6.75
C LEU A 117 6.34 10.06 -7.65
N LEU A 118 6.56 10.32 -8.92
CA LEU A 118 5.51 10.39 -9.93
C LEU A 118 5.30 9.01 -10.54
N ARG A 119 4.06 8.54 -10.56
CA ARG A 119 3.67 7.31 -11.24
C ARG A 119 2.74 7.65 -12.40
N GLY A 120 3.10 7.19 -13.58
CA GLY A 120 2.38 7.44 -14.82
C GLY A 120 1.51 6.26 -15.20
N TYR A 121 0.24 6.54 -15.54
CA TYR A 121 -0.71 5.55 -16.07
C TYR A 121 -1.45 6.12 -17.27
N LEU A 122 -1.87 5.25 -18.18
CA LEU A 122 -2.78 5.66 -19.26
C LEU A 122 -4.14 6.09 -18.66
N ALA A 123 -4.78 7.08 -19.28
CA ALA A 123 -6.00 7.70 -18.76
C ALA A 123 -7.12 6.68 -18.45
N ASN A 124 -7.25 5.64 -19.28
CA ASN A 124 -8.25 4.58 -19.10
C ASN A 124 -7.82 3.49 -18.10
N ASP A 125 -6.52 3.32 -17.89
CA ASP A 125 -6.00 2.30 -16.98
C ASP A 125 -5.99 2.78 -15.52
N TYR A 126 -5.83 4.07 -15.31
CA TYR A 126 -5.84 4.67 -13.98
C TYR A 126 -7.09 4.31 -13.17
N LYS A 127 -8.27 4.33 -13.80
CA LYS A 127 -9.53 3.93 -13.15
C LYS A 127 -9.61 2.47 -12.71
N LYS A 128 -8.72 1.60 -13.23
CA LYS A 128 -8.66 0.17 -12.86
C LYS A 128 -7.97 -0.03 -11.52
N LEU A 129 -7.14 0.94 -11.09
CA LEU A 129 -6.41 0.89 -9.84
C LEU A 129 -7.36 0.84 -8.64
N SER A 130 -7.04 0.02 -7.65
CA SER A 130 -7.84 -0.15 -6.44
C SER A 130 -7.99 1.15 -5.66
N ILE A 131 -6.94 1.99 -5.62
CA ILE A 131 -6.93 3.28 -4.94
C ILE A 131 -7.96 4.27 -5.51
N VAL A 132 -8.20 4.22 -6.82
CA VAL A 132 -9.20 5.07 -7.52
C VAL A 132 -10.64 4.59 -7.30
N LYS A 133 -10.80 3.31 -6.97
CA LYS A 133 -12.11 2.71 -6.70
C LYS A 133 -12.60 2.97 -5.28
N ARG A 134 -11.73 3.39 -4.37
CA ARG A 134 -12.09 3.67 -2.97
C ARG A 134 -13.09 4.81 -2.85
N THR A 135 -13.89 4.78 -1.80
CA THR A 135 -14.92 5.82 -1.51
C THR A 135 -14.29 7.14 -1.07
N SER A 136 -13.08 7.09 -0.53
CA SER A 136 -12.31 8.27 -0.11
C SER A 136 -11.70 9.07 -1.28
N PHE A 137 -11.68 8.51 -2.49
CA PHE A 137 -11.19 9.18 -3.69
C PHE A 137 -12.11 10.35 -4.09
N LYS A 138 -11.50 11.51 -4.34
CA LYS A 138 -12.23 12.73 -4.73
C LYS A 138 -11.73 13.23 -6.10
N GLY A 139 -12.64 13.65 -6.96
CA GLY A 139 -12.34 14.22 -8.27
C GLY A 139 -12.49 13.24 -9.42
N ASN A 140 -11.79 13.52 -10.52
CA ASN A 140 -11.92 12.76 -11.76
C ASN A 140 -11.14 11.43 -11.68
N LYS A 141 -11.77 10.35 -12.10
CA LYS A 141 -11.17 9.01 -12.15
C LYS A 141 -10.39 8.72 -13.44
N LYS A 142 -10.28 9.70 -14.32
CA LYS A 142 -9.48 9.62 -15.55
C LYS A 142 -8.28 10.54 -15.41
N LEU A 143 -7.10 10.02 -15.66
CA LEU A 143 -5.87 10.78 -15.62
C LEU A 143 -5.55 11.36 -17.00
N ASN A 144 -6.18 12.50 -17.32
CA ASN A 144 -5.98 13.17 -18.59
C ASN A 144 -4.60 13.86 -18.65
N PRO A 145 -4.08 14.18 -19.84
CA PRO A 145 -2.89 15.02 -19.99
C PRO A 145 -3.05 16.36 -19.26
N ASP A 146 -1.93 16.90 -18.74
CA ASP A 146 -1.85 18.16 -17.97
C ASP A 146 -2.54 18.14 -16.59
N TYR A 147 -3.07 16.99 -16.16
CA TYR A 147 -3.69 16.82 -14.85
C TYR A 147 -2.88 15.90 -13.95
N ILE A 148 -2.97 16.16 -12.65
CA ILE A 148 -2.28 15.38 -11.61
C ILE A 148 -3.26 14.98 -10.51
N SER A 149 -3.07 13.76 -10.01
CA SER A 149 -3.73 13.26 -8.80
C SER A 149 -2.72 13.25 -7.67
N ILE A 150 -3.08 13.84 -6.54
CA ILE A 150 -2.20 13.95 -5.37
C ILE A 150 -2.80 13.21 -4.18
N GLY A 151 -1.94 12.81 -3.23
CA GLY A 151 -2.41 12.18 -2.02
C GLY A 151 -3.06 13.18 -1.05
N LYS A 152 -3.96 12.67 -0.22
CA LYS A 152 -4.73 13.43 0.76
C LYS A 152 -3.86 14.20 1.74
N ASP A 153 -2.81 13.55 2.23
CA ASP A 153 -1.92 14.15 3.23
C ASP A 153 -1.04 15.25 2.61
N LEU A 154 -0.65 15.09 1.35
CA LEU A 154 0.02 16.16 0.60
C LEU A 154 -0.91 17.36 0.40
N SER A 155 -2.15 17.10 -0.03
CA SER A 155 -3.18 18.12 -0.18
C SER A 155 -3.41 18.90 1.12
N PHE A 156 -3.57 18.17 2.23
CA PHE A 156 -3.83 18.77 3.54
C PHE A 156 -2.63 19.56 4.06
N SER A 157 -1.43 18.99 4.06
CA SER A 157 -0.22 19.61 4.61
C SER A 157 0.17 20.90 3.90
N HIS A 158 -0.13 21.01 2.62
CA HIS A 158 0.24 22.16 1.80
C HIS A 158 -0.96 22.98 1.32
N ASN A 159 -2.16 22.67 1.82
CA ASN A 159 -3.42 23.35 1.45
C ASN A 159 -3.64 23.42 -0.06
N ILE A 160 -3.32 22.33 -0.77
CA ILE A 160 -3.55 22.20 -2.20
C ILE A 160 -4.95 21.64 -2.43
N LYS A 161 -5.71 22.27 -3.31
CA LYS A 161 -7.09 21.87 -3.63
C LYS A 161 -7.23 21.42 -5.08
N ILE A 162 -8.31 20.72 -5.37
CA ILE A 162 -8.69 20.40 -6.75
C ILE A 162 -8.90 21.75 -7.51
N GLY A 163 -8.27 21.84 -8.68
CA GLY A 163 -8.25 23.05 -9.51
C GLY A 163 -6.97 23.89 -9.36
N ASP A 164 -6.17 23.67 -8.31
CA ASP A 164 -4.92 24.40 -8.14
C ASP A 164 -3.87 23.98 -9.17
N LYS A 165 -3.00 24.92 -9.53
CA LYS A 165 -1.86 24.68 -10.42
C LYS A 165 -0.60 24.45 -9.61
N ILE A 166 0.10 23.39 -9.92
CA ILE A 166 1.39 23.03 -9.32
C ILE A 166 2.42 22.79 -10.40
N LEU A 167 3.65 23.18 -10.14
CA LEU A 167 4.78 22.99 -11.05
C LEU A 167 5.55 21.76 -10.64
N ILE A 168 5.78 20.85 -11.58
CA ILE A 168 6.64 19.68 -11.40
C ILE A 168 7.89 19.87 -12.23
N MET A 169 9.03 19.62 -11.62
CA MET A 169 10.35 19.69 -12.24
C MET A 169 10.97 18.29 -12.24
N SER A 170 11.48 17.86 -13.39
CA SER A 170 12.29 16.64 -13.51
C SER A 170 13.76 16.98 -13.27
N PRO A 171 14.51 16.19 -12.51
CA PRO A 171 15.96 16.35 -12.38
C PRO A 171 16.69 16.00 -13.69
N THR A 172 16.10 15.18 -14.54
CA THR A 172 16.58 14.89 -15.89
C THR A 172 16.26 16.10 -16.78
N GLY A 173 17.28 16.75 -17.32
CA GLY A 173 17.12 17.95 -18.09
C GLY A 173 17.63 17.82 -19.51
N VAL A 174 17.34 18.83 -20.33
CA VAL A 174 17.90 18.95 -21.67
C VAL A 174 19.33 19.50 -21.56
N GLN A 175 20.29 18.80 -22.16
CA GLN A 175 21.66 19.29 -22.26
C GLN A 175 21.68 20.52 -23.18
N THR A 176 22.11 21.67 -22.64
CA THR A 176 22.25 22.91 -23.35
C THR A 176 23.72 23.38 -23.33
N ILE A 177 24.05 24.35 -24.15
CA ILE A 177 25.41 24.96 -24.20
C ILE A 177 25.80 25.55 -22.82
N VAL A 178 24.82 25.91 -21.99
CA VAL A 178 25.02 26.55 -20.67
C VAL A 178 24.95 25.50 -19.52
N GLY A 179 24.70 24.24 -19.84
CA GLY A 179 24.54 23.18 -18.85
C GLY A 179 23.20 22.43 -18.97
N ASN A 180 22.90 21.61 -17.98
CA ASN A 180 21.68 20.79 -17.96
C ASN A 180 20.52 21.62 -17.39
N LEU A 181 19.51 21.91 -18.21
CA LEU A 181 18.29 22.62 -17.77
C LEU A 181 17.20 21.62 -17.43
N PRO A 182 16.71 21.56 -16.17
CA PRO A 182 15.67 20.64 -15.78
C PRO A 182 14.36 20.94 -16.52
N LYS A 183 13.71 19.88 -17.01
CA LYS A 183 12.38 20.00 -17.60
C LYS A 183 11.35 20.30 -16.52
N GLN A 184 10.40 21.16 -16.85
CA GLN A 184 9.31 21.52 -15.92
C GLN A 184 7.99 21.57 -16.67
N LYS A 185 6.94 21.16 -15.98
CA LYS A 185 5.58 21.21 -16.48
C LYS A 185 4.61 21.59 -15.36
N THR A 186 3.66 22.47 -15.70
CA THR A 186 2.58 22.84 -14.78
C THR A 186 1.41 21.87 -14.97
N TYR A 187 0.92 21.33 -13.85
CA TYR A 187 -0.24 20.45 -13.80
C TYR A 187 -1.36 21.08 -13.01
N ILE A 188 -2.59 20.73 -13.37
CA ILE A 188 -3.81 21.09 -12.62
C ILE A 188 -4.18 19.88 -11.74
N VAL A 189 -4.38 20.12 -10.45
CA VAL A 189 -4.85 19.07 -9.54
C VAL A 189 -6.29 18.72 -9.87
N ASP A 190 -6.53 17.52 -10.38
CA ASP A 190 -7.86 17.04 -10.82
C ASP A 190 -8.50 16.08 -9.82
N SER A 191 -7.69 15.42 -9.01
CA SER A 191 -8.17 14.46 -8.02
C SER A 191 -7.25 14.33 -6.82
N ILE A 192 -7.85 13.84 -5.72
CA ILE A 192 -7.15 13.57 -4.45
C ILE A 192 -7.47 12.13 -4.07
N PHE A 193 -6.44 11.31 -3.91
CA PHE A 193 -6.56 9.94 -3.44
C PHE A 193 -6.22 9.81 -1.95
N ASP A 194 -6.66 8.72 -1.35
CA ASP A 194 -6.40 8.36 0.04
C ASP A 194 -6.02 6.87 0.10
N SER A 195 -4.74 6.59 0.34
CA SER A 195 -4.23 5.23 0.48
C SER A 195 -4.37 4.69 1.90
N GLU A 196 -4.67 5.58 2.86
CA GLU A 196 -4.64 5.34 4.30
C GLU A 196 -3.21 5.10 4.84
N ILE A 197 -2.19 5.37 4.03
CA ILE A 197 -0.78 5.36 4.43
C ILE A 197 -0.21 6.75 4.21
N SER A 198 0.02 7.46 5.30
CA SER A 198 0.44 8.87 5.27
C SER A 198 1.72 9.10 4.48
N ASP A 199 2.69 8.20 4.59
CA ASP A 199 3.95 8.33 3.86
C ASP A 199 3.76 8.23 2.35
N PHE A 200 2.87 7.34 1.87
CA PHE A 200 2.51 7.23 0.46
C PHE A 200 1.73 8.46 -0.01
N ASP A 201 0.73 8.88 0.75
CA ASP A 201 -0.12 10.03 0.40
C ASP A 201 0.65 11.36 0.42
N GLN A 202 1.76 11.43 1.13
CA GLN A 202 2.63 12.60 1.12
C GLN A 202 3.63 12.62 -0.02
N ASN A 203 4.11 11.47 -0.47
CA ASN A 203 5.30 11.38 -1.32
C ASN A 203 5.03 10.87 -2.73
N VAL A 204 3.79 10.43 -3.03
CA VAL A 204 3.42 9.90 -4.35
C VAL A 204 2.37 10.78 -5.02
N ALA A 205 2.47 10.93 -6.34
CA ALA A 205 1.44 11.54 -7.17
C ALA A 205 1.31 10.78 -8.50
N PHE A 206 0.12 10.86 -9.09
CA PHE A 206 -0.18 10.18 -10.35
C PHE A 206 -0.37 11.20 -11.47
N ILE A 207 0.28 10.98 -12.62
CA ILE A 207 0.14 11.77 -13.84
C ILE A 207 -0.10 10.86 -15.04
N ASN A 208 -0.54 11.45 -16.16
CA ASN A 208 -0.68 10.72 -17.40
C ASN A 208 0.67 10.12 -17.82
N LEU A 209 0.65 8.85 -18.30
CA LEU A 209 1.87 8.13 -18.67
C LEU A 209 2.69 8.84 -19.75
N ASN A 210 2.02 9.36 -20.78
CA ASN A 210 2.70 10.09 -21.85
C ASN A 210 3.32 11.40 -21.34
N ASP A 211 2.67 12.05 -20.38
CA ASP A 211 3.21 13.27 -19.75
C ASP A 211 4.45 12.95 -18.91
N LEU A 212 4.43 11.83 -18.18
CA LEU A 212 5.58 11.39 -17.41
C LEU A 212 6.76 11.07 -18.33
N GLU A 213 6.52 10.33 -19.42
CA GLU A 213 7.54 10.00 -20.40
C GLU A 213 8.17 11.25 -21.03
N ASN A 214 7.36 12.21 -21.40
CA ASN A 214 7.84 13.50 -21.94
C ASN A 214 8.63 14.33 -20.91
N LEU A 215 8.22 14.29 -19.64
CA LEU A 215 8.87 15.05 -18.57
C LEU A 215 10.24 14.47 -18.21
N PHE A 216 10.37 13.13 -18.25
CA PHE A 216 11.59 12.42 -17.85
C PHE A 216 12.42 11.88 -19.02
N ASP A 217 12.07 12.18 -20.26
CA ASP A 217 12.71 11.63 -21.47
C ASP A 217 12.77 10.08 -21.50
N LEU A 218 11.67 9.45 -21.10
CA LEU A 218 11.57 8.01 -21.09
C LEU A 218 11.03 7.49 -22.44
N GLU A 219 11.64 6.45 -22.95
CA GLU A 219 11.15 5.79 -24.16
C GLU A 219 9.94 4.90 -23.86
N ILE A 220 9.04 4.77 -24.83
CA ILE A 220 7.86 3.88 -24.74
C ILE A 220 8.28 2.42 -24.52
N SER A 221 9.43 2.02 -25.04
CA SER A 221 10.03 0.70 -24.83
C SER A 221 10.32 0.38 -23.36
N ASN A 222 10.48 1.41 -22.51
CA ASN A 222 10.81 1.27 -21.09
C ASN A 222 9.58 1.21 -20.17
N ARG A 223 8.39 1.07 -20.74
CA ARG A 223 7.17 0.89 -19.94
C ARG A 223 7.20 -0.41 -19.17
N ASN A 224 6.77 -0.35 -17.94
CA ASN A 224 6.52 -1.52 -17.11
C ASN A 224 5.08 -2.01 -17.34
N LEU A 225 4.86 -3.32 -17.19
CA LEU A 225 3.51 -3.88 -17.09
C LEU A 225 3.25 -4.30 -15.66
N GLU A 226 2.28 -3.65 -15.03
CA GLU A 226 1.82 -3.96 -13.68
C GLU A 226 0.64 -4.94 -13.74
N ILE A 227 0.68 -5.93 -12.84
CA ILE A 227 -0.30 -7.01 -12.72
C ILE A 227 -0.89 -7.01 -11.31
#